data_a07eb65c126fc639c62c97b920ff5ba4
#
_entry.id   a07eb65c126fc639c62c97b920ff5ba4
#
_cell.length_a   1.000
_cell.length_b   1.000
_cell.length_c   1.000
_cell.angle_alpha   90.00
_cell.angle_beta   90.00
_cell.angle_gamma   90.00
#
_symmetry.space_group_name_H-M   'P 1'
#
loop_
_entity.id
_entity.type
_entity.pdbx_description
1 polymer ?
#
loop_
_entity_poly.entity_id
_entity_poly.type
_entity_poly.pdbx_seq_one_letter_code
_entity_poly.pdbx_strand_id
1 'polypeptide(L)'
;MMKNRIQLLMALFAVAALGACGAKPTSAPAGVVPNALVTIEAAAEDIIDLAPGGMWDPIGKDVSDIANAWKSYETQAGKDGASQELQDSMKSAIGNLQTALAAKDAAATMQGSNDVSAAVVEMFALYHPAIPADIGRLDVLERQVILDVAAKDYSTAEADLAKTKSVWEEVKPSALEHDGNDVAAQFEASLTAQESALSAKDDTALTTEARDGLEIVDALERLY
;
A
#
# COMPACT_ATOMS: atom_id res chain seq x y z
N MET A 1 -4.21 82.83 7.49
CA MET A 1 -3.27 83.20 6.41
C MET A 1 -2.15 82.21 6.34
N MET A 2 -1.75 81.82 5.16
CA MET A 2 -0.65 80.93 4.69
C MET A 2 -0.93 79.43 4.63
N LYS A 3 -1.20 79.04 3.39
CA LYS A 3 -1.21 77.71 2.86
C LYS A 3 0.22 77.17 2.75
N ASN A 4 0.50 75.99 3.28
CA ASN A 4 1.68 75.23 2.89
C ASN A 4 1.26 73.89 2.26
N ARG A 5 1.55 73.83 1.00
CA ARG A 5 1.41 72.58 0.18
C ARG A 5 2.64 71.70 0.44
N ILE A 6 2.41 70.51 0.96
CA ILE A 6 3.44 69.46 0.98
C ILE A 6 3.15 68.56 -0.21
N GLN A 7 4.08 68.54 -1.16
CA GLN A 7 4.10 67.64 -2.28
C GLN A 7 4.52 66.21 -1.79
N LEU A 8 3.66 65.27 -1.98
CA LEU A 8 3.94 63.87 -1.69
C LEU A 8 4.59 63.24 -2.92
N LEU A 9 5.90 62.92 -2.81
CA LEU A 9 6.63 62.12 -3.80
C LEU A 9 6.18 60.65 -3.65
N MET A 10 5.47 60.15 -4.65
CA MET A 10 5.26 58.71 -4.80
C MET A 10 6.53 58.05 -5.36
N ALA A 11 7.22 57.29 -4.52
CA ALA A 11 8.26 56.38 -4.96
C ALA A 11 7.59 55.08 -5.40
N LEU A 12 7.62 54.80 -6.70
CA LEU A 12 7.16 53.57 -7.29
C LEU A 12 8.20 52.45 -6.99
N PHE A 13 7.91 51.57 -6.03
CA PHE A 13 8.68 50.34 -5.86
C PHE A 13 8.13 49.30 -6.83
N ALA A 14 8.85 49.02 -7.90
CA ALA A 14 8.62 47.87 -8.76
C ALA A 14 9.11 46.63 -8.04
N VAL A 15 8.19 45.84 -7.47
CA VAL A 15 8.46 44.51 -6.98
C VAL A 15 8.52 43.58 -8.18
N ALA A 16 9.72 43.20 -8.58
CA ALA A 16 9.93 42.09 -9.52
C ALA A 16 9.56 40.80 -8.81
N ALA A 17 8.37 40.28 -9.08
CA ALA A 17 7.99 38.92 -8.70
C ALA A 17 8.80 37.94 -9.56
N LEU A 18 9.87 37.39 -8.98
CA LEU A 18 10.54 36.23 -9.50
C LEU A 18 9.55 35.07 -9.36
N GLY A 19 8.84 34.76 -10.46
CA GLY A 19 8.03 33.58 -10.59
C GLY A 19 8.95 32.35 -10.51
N ALA A 20 9.00 31.71 -9.34
CA ALA A 20 9.49 30.35 -9.24
C ALA A 20 8.52 29.47 -10.07
N CYS A 21 8.93 29.11 -11.28
CA CYS A 21 8.33 28.01 -12.01
C CYS A 21 8.60 26.73 -11.22
N GLY A 22 7.77 26.44 -10.23
CA GLY A 22 7.63 25.10 -9.70
C GLY A 22 7.11 24.25 -10.85
N ALA A 23 7.94 23.36 -11.39
CA ALA A 23 7.48 22.33 -12.29
C ALA A 23 6.37 21.58 -11.56
N LYS A 24 5.14 21.59 -12.10
CA LYS A 24 4.08 20.71 -11.62
C LYS A 24 4.62 19.28 -11.72
N PRO A 25 4.45 18.44 -10.68
CA PRO A 25 4.77 17.05 -10.81
C PRO A 25 4.03 16.53 -12.05
N THR A 26 4.76 15.92 -12.96
CA THR A 26 4.19 15.23 -14.12
C THR A 26 3.48 14.02 -13.53
N SER A 27 2.18 13.90 -13.71
CA SER A 27 1.47 12.68 -13.30
C SER A 27 2.03 11.48 -14.07
N ALA A 28 2.11 10.33 -13.39
CA ALA A 28 2.48 9.08 -14.00
C ALA A 28 1.63 8.76 -15.25
N PRO A 29 2.16 8.05 -16.25
CA PRO A 29 1.38 7.60 -17.39
C PRO A 29 0.28 6.64 -16.93
N ALA A 30 -0.98 6.97 -17.13
CA ALA A 30 -2.10 6.13 -16.74
C ALA A 30 -2.02 4.74 -17.39
N GLY A 31 -2.29 3.71 -16.60
CA GLY A 31 -2.47 2.32 -17.06
C GLY A 31 -1.19 1.48 -17.21
N VAL A 32 0.00 2.05 -17.07
CA VAL A 32 1.27 1.30 -17.20
C VAL A 32 2.08 1.38 -15.92
N VAL A 33 1.98 0.33 -15.12
CA VAL A 33 2.80 0.18 -13.91
C VAL A 33 4.24 -0.17 -14.31
N PRO A 34 5.27 0.51 -13.77
CA PRO A 34 6.67 0.16 -14.03
C PRO A 34 7.01 -1.27 -13.58
N ASN A 35 7.76 -1.99 -14.41
CA ASN A 35 8.18 -3.36 -14.10
C ASN A 35 8.91 -3.49 -12.75
N ALA A 36 9.61 -2.43 -12.32
CA ALA A 36 10.26 -2.43 -11.02
C ALA A 36 9.26 -2.60 -9.86
N LEU A 37 8.10 -1.93 -9.92
CA LEU A 37 7.05 -2.07 -8.92
C LEU A 37 6.41 -3.46 -8.95
N VAL A 38 6.16 -4.01 -10.16
CA VAL A 38 5.64 -5.38 -10.32
C VAL A 38 6.63 -6.41 -9.77
N THR A 39 7.94 -6.20 -9.96
CA THR A 39 8.97 -7.06 -9.38
C THR A 39 8.99 -6.99 -7.86
N ILE A 40 8.81 -5.80 -7.28
CA ILE A 40 8.77 -5.63 -5.82
C ILE A 40 7.60 -6.40 -5.24
N GLU A 41 6.41 -6.24 -5.82
CA GLU A 41 5.22 -6.91 -5.33
C GLU A 41 5.32 -8.43 -5.41
N ALA A 42 5.62 -8.98 -6.58
CA ALA A 42 5.76 -10.42 -6.74
C ALA A 42 6.80 -11.03 -5.77
N ALA A 43 7.95 -10.36 -5.58
CA ALA A 43 8.96 -10.83 -4.63
C ALA A 43 8.49 -10.71 -3.17
N ALA A 44 7.69 -9.69 -2.83
CA ALA A 44 7.13 -9.56 -1.49
C ALA A 44 6.10 -10.66 -1.19
N GLU A 45 5.26 -11.03 -2.15
CA GLU A 45 4.33 -12.16 -2.04
C GLU A 45 5.06 -13.48 -1.86
N ASP A 46 6.06 -13.77 -2.71
CA ASP A 46 6.88 -14.98 -2.60
C ASP A 46 7.51 -15.12 -1.20
N ILE A 47 8.00 -14.02 -0.62
CA ILE A 47 8.58 -14.03 0.74
C ILE A 47 7.55 -14.45 1.79
N ILE A 48 6.31 -13.96 1.71
CA ILE A 48 5.25 -14.30 2.66
C ILE A 48 4.96 -15.80 2.64
N ASP A 49 4.94 -16.42 1.47
CA ASP A 49 4.71 -17.85 1.30
C ASP A 49 5.90 -18.70 1.78
N LEU A 50 7.12 -18.22 1.58
CA LEU A 50 8.35 -18.94 1.89
C LEU A 50 8.77 -18.86 3.36
N ALA A 51 8.43 -17.74 4.04
CA ALA A 51 8.91 -17.46 5.39
C ALA A 51 8.46 -18.49 6.45
N PRO A 52 7.20 -18.98 6.45
CA PRO A 52 6.78 -20.02 7.40
C PRO A 52 7.58 -21.32 7.30
N GLY A 53 8.07 -21.64 6.10
CA GLY A 53 8.93 -22.80 5.83
C GLY A 53 10.41 -22.58 6.14
N GLY A 54 10.82 -21.37 6.49
CA GLY A 54 12.22 -21.02 6.76
C GLY A 54 13.12 -21.15 5.54
N MET A 55 12.59 -20.88 4.36
CA MET A 55 13.32 -21.01 3.08
C MET A 55 14.21 -19.79 2.83
N TRP A 56 15.23 -19.59 3.67
CA TRP A 56 16.03 -18.36 3.74
C TRP A 56 16.82 -18.03 2.49
N ASP A 57 17.26 -19.02 1.71
CA ASP A 57 18.04 -18.79 0.50
C ASP A 57 17.20 -18.11 -0.61
N PRO A 58 16.03 -18.64 -1.01
CA PRO A 58 15.15 -17.92 -1.94
C PRO A 58 14.66 -16.60 -1.37
N ILE A 59 14.26 -16.52 -0.09
CA ILE A 59 13.89 -15.24 0.54
C ILE A 59 15.00 -14.21 0.41
N GLY A 60 16.27 -14.61 0.63
CA GLY A 60 17.42 -13.71 0.47
C GLY A 60 17.57 -13.17 -0.95
N LYS A 61 17.22 -13.97 -1.96
CA LYS A 61 17.19 -13.53 -3.35
C LYS A 61 16.08 -12.51 -3.57
N ASP A 62 14.87 -12.79 -3.10
CA ASP A 62 13.71 -11.93 -3.30
C ASP A 62 13.87 -10.57 -2.58
N VAL A 63 14.41 -10.56 -1.37
CA VAL A 63 14.80 -9.32 -0.67
C VAL A 63 15.81 -8.51 -1.46
N SER A 64 16.77 -9.17 -2.12
CA SER A 64 17.74 -8.50 -2.99
C SER A 64 17.09 -7.95 -4.25
N ASP A 65 16.16 -8.67 -4.84
CA ASP A 65 15.41 -8.24 -6.03
C ASP A 65 14.54 -7.03 -5.69
N ILE A 66 13.84 -7.02 -4.54
CA ILE A 66 13.10 -5.85 -4.02
C ILE A 66 14.01 -4.63 -3.89
N ALA A 67 15.15 -4.78 -3.21
CA ALA A 67 16.07 -3.66 -2.99
C ALA A 67 16.65 -3.10 -4.30
N ASN A 68 16.98 -3.97 -5.26
CA ASN A 68 17.50 -3.56 -6.56
C ASN A 68 16.41 -2.89 -7.42
N ALA A 69 15.20 -3.43 -7.42
CA ALA A 69 14.06 -2.87 -8.13
C ALA A 69 13.71 -1.49 -7.58
N TRP A 70 13.63 -1.33 -6.26
CA TRP A 70 13.42 -0.02 -5.63
C TRP A 70 14.51 0.98 -6.01
N LYS A 71 15.78 0.61 -5.89
CA LYS A 71 16.89 1.47 -6.27
C LYS A 71 16.82 1.95 -7.73
N SER A 72 16.30 1.13 -8.63
CA SER A 72 16.12 1.51 -10.03
C SER A 72 14.96 2.48 -10.26
N TYR A 73 13.93 2.42 -9.41
CA TYR A 73 12.71 3.20 -9.53
C TYR A 73 12.68 4.46 -8.65
N GLU A 74 13.39 4.50 -7.53
CA GLU A 74 13.34 5.56 -6.52
C GLU A 74 13.41 6.98 -7.11
N THR A 75 14.34 7.23 -8.05
CA THR A 75 14.45 8.55 -8.69
C THR A 75 13.23 8.91 -9.55
N GLN A 76 12.55 7.89 -10.09
CA GLN A 76 11.36 8.08 -10.90
C GLN A 76 10.11 8.25 -10.02
N ALA A 77 10.04 7.60 -8.87
CA ALA A 77 8.91 7.64 -7.96
C ALA A 77 8.39 9.06 -7.66
N GLY A 78 9.31 9.97 -7.29
CA GLY A 78 8.95 11.36 -7.01
C GLY A 78 8.45 12.13 -8.23
N LYS A 79 8.92 11.78 -9.44
CA LYS A 79 8.45 12.39 -10.69
C LYS A 79 7.05 11.88 -11.06
N ASP A 80 6.76 10.64 -10.73
CA ASP A 80 5.47 9.99 -10.97
C ASP A 80 4.41 10.37 -9.93
N GLY A 81 4.80 11.12 -8.90
CA GLY A 81 3.88 11.69 -7.92
C GLY A 81 3.92 11.02 -6.53
N ALA A 82 4.83 10.06 -6.31
CA ALA A 82 5.01 9.49 -4.98
C ALA A 82 5.48 10.58 -4.00
N SER A 83 4.74 10.74 -2.90
CA SER A 83 5.13 11.67 -1.84
C SER A 83 6.45 11.24 -1.19
N GLN A 84 7.13 12.18 -0.54
CA GLN A 84 8.35 11.83 0.22
C GLN A 84 8.04 10.81 1.32
N GLU A 85 6.90 10.92 1.97
CA GLU A 85 6.44 9.98 3.01
C GLU A 85 6.28 8.55 2.46
N LEU A 86 5.67 8.40 1.28
CA LEU A 86 5.52 7.10 0.64
C LEU A 86 6.88 6.49 0.26
N GLN A 87 7.80 7.30 -0.27
CA GLN A 87 9.16 6.86 -0.58
C GLN A 87 9.94 6.45 0.68
N ASP A 88 9.79 7.19 1.77
CA ASP A 88 10.44 6.89 3.05
C ASP A 88 9.82 5.64 3.70
N SER A 89 8.50 5.43 3.56
CA SER A 89 7.82 4.20 3.99
C SER A 89 8.37 2.98 3.27
N MET A 90 8.52 3.01 1.94
CA MET A 90 9.13 1.92 1.17
C MET A 90 10.56 1.63 1.64
N LYS A 91 11.39 2.67 1.83
CA LYS A 91 12.77 2.49 2.32
C LYS A 91 12.82 1.84 3.69
N SER A 92 11.93 2.29 4.58
CA SER A 92 11.82 1.74 5.93
C SER A 92 11.37 0.28 5.91
N ALA A 93 10.36 -0.06 5.11
CA ALA A 93 9.88 -1.42 4.94
C ALA A 93 10.98 -2.36 4.44
N ILE A 94 11.72 -1.95 3.39
CA ILE A 94 12.85 -2.71 2.88
C ILE A 94 13.95 -2.90 3.95
N GLY A 95 14.27 -1.86 4.71
CA GLY A 95 15.26 -1.93 5.79
C GLY A 95 14.85 -2.88 6.92
N ASN A 96 13.59 -2.86 7.30
CA ASN A 96 13.01 -3.76 8.30
C ASN A 96 13.04 -5.22 7.80
N LEU A 97 12.63 -5.45 6.56
CA LEU A 97 12.65 -6.76 5.91
C LEU A 97 14.07 -7.35 5.85
N GLN A 98 15.07 -6.54 5.48
CA GLN A 98 16.49 -6.96 5.48
C GLN A 98 16.97 -7.32 6.88
N THR A 99 16.54 -6.59 7.89
CA THR A 99 16.88 -6.85 9.29
C THR A 99 16.25 -8.15 9.78
N ALA A 100 14.98 -8.38 9.45
CA ALA A 100 14.25 -9.60 9.78
C ALA A 100 14.87 -10.83 9.11
N LEU A 101 15.23 -10.73 7.83
CA LEU A 101 15.95 -11.78 7.09
C LEU A 101 17.29 -12.11 7.76
N ALA A 102 18.08 -11.10 8.14
CA ALA A 102 19.38 -11.33 8.79
C ALA A 102 19.24 -12.04 10.15
N ALA A 103 18.13 -11.79 10.85
CA ALA A 103 17.78 -12.48 12.09
C ALA A 103 17.15 -13.87 11.85
N LYS A 104 16.77 -14.19 10.63
CA LYS A 104 15.96 -15.37 10.27
C LYS A 104 14.70 -15.48 11.12
N ASP A 105 14.06 -14.36 11.36
CA ASP A 105 12.78 -14.25 12.06
C ASP A 105 11.64 -14.31 11.06
N ALA A 106 10.93 -15.44 11.02
CA ALA A 106 9.86 -15.67 10.05
C ALA A 106 8.71 -14.68 10.22
N ALA A 107 8.29 -14.41 11.45
CA ALA A 107 7.17 -13.49 11.70
C ALA A 107 7.53 -12.05 11.30
N ALA A 108 8.71 -11.57 11.71
CA ALA A 108 9.20 -10.26 11.32
C ALA A 108 9.46 -10.16 9.80
N THR A 109 9.86 -11.26 9.15
CA THR A 109 10.06 -11.31 7.70
C THR A 109 8.73 -11.18 6.96
N MET A 110 7.69 -11.89 7.40
CA MET A 110 6.34 -11.77 6.84
C MET A 110 5.80 -10.35 7.04
N GLN A 111 5.93 -9.78 8.24
CA GLN A 111 5.50 -8.40 8.50
C GLN A 111 6.24 -7.41 7.61
N GLY A 112 7.57 -7.48 7.54
CA GLY A 112 8.36 -6.57 6.69
C GLY A 112 8.02 -6.72 5.20
N SER A 113 7.66 -7.91 4.75
CA SER A 113 7.19 -8.14 3.39
C SER A 113 5.80 -7.53 3.15
N ASN A 114 4.86 -7.70 4.07
CA ASN A 114 3.55 -7.08 3.99
C ASN A 114 3.63 -5.54 4.01
N ASP A 115 4.57 -4.97 4.78
CA ASP A 115 4.85 -3.54 4.79
C ASP A 115 5.39 -3.04 3.42
N VAL A 116 6.19 -3.86 2.72
CA VAL A 116 6.65 -3.59 1.35
C VAL A 116 5.47 -3.63 0.38
N SER A 117 4.61 -4.66 0.46
CA SER A 117 3.38 -4.77 -0.35
C SER A 117 2.48 -3.56 -0.12
N ALA A 118 2.28 -3.12 1.13
CA ALA A 118 1.49 -1.94 1.43
C ALA A 118 2.02 -0.68 0.73
N ALA A 119 3.34 -0.47 0.75
CA ALA A 119 3.94 0.68 0.11
C ALA A 119 3.88 0.60 -1.43
N VAL A 120 4.03 -0.60 -2.02
CA VAL A 120 4.00 -0.78 -3.47
C VAL A 120 2.61 -0.60 -4.05
N VAL A 121 1.57 -1.05 -3.34
CA VAL A 121 0.17 -0.86 -3.75
C VAL A 121 -0.18 0.64 -3.83
N GLU A 122 0.29 1.46 -2.88
CA GLU A 122 0.12 2.91 -2.94
C GLU A 122 0.86 3.54 -4.13
N MET A 123 1.97 2.96 -4.56
CA MET A 123 2.66 3.38 -5.78
C MET A 123 1.93 2.93 -7.05
N PHE A 124 1.28 1.75 -7.05
CA PHE A 124 0.42 1.32 -8.16
C PHE A 124 -0.73 2.30 -8.40
N ALA A 125 -1.33 2.80 -7.32
CA ALA A 125 -2.42 3.77 -7.41
C ALA A 125 -2.07 5.02 -8.23
N LEU A 126 -0.80 5.42 -8.29
CA LEU A 126 -0.35 6.56 -9.08
C LEU A 126 -0.54 6.35 -10.59
N TYR A 127 -0.60 5.10 -11.04
CA TYR A 127 -0.69 4.72 -12.45
C TYR A 127 -2.11 4.40 -12.91
N HIS A 128 -3.08 4.38 -12.00
CA HIS A 128 -4.46 4.00 -12.30
C HIS A 128 -4.54 2.71 -13.14
N PRO A 129 -4.02 1.57 -12.61
CA PRO A 129 -3.99 0.31 -13.34
C PRO A 129 -5.41 -0.21 -13.63
N ALA A 130 -5.51 -1.20 -14.55
CA ALA A 130 -6.80 -1.80 -14.89
C ALA A 130 -7.43 -2.48 -13.66
N ILE A 131 -6.65 -3.22 -12.88
CA ILE A 131 -7.07 -3.73 -11.57
C ILE A 131 -6.95 -2.58 -10.57
N PRO A 132 -8.04 -2.13 -9.93
CA PRO A 132 -7.99 -1.05 -8.94
C PRO A 132 -7.00 -1.36 -7.81
N ALA A 133 -6.18 -0.38 -7.44
CA ALA A 133 -5.21 -0.53 -6.35
C ALA A 133 -5.87 -0.87 -5.00
N ASP A 134 -7.15 -0.53 -4.84
CA ASP A 134 -7.93 -0.88 -3.64
C ASP A 134 -8.07 -2.40 -3.46
N ILE A 135 -8.03 -3.20 -4.54
CA ILE A 135 -8.02 -4.66 -4.45
C ILE A 135 -6.71 -5.14 -3.81
N GLY A 136 -5.56 -4.59 -4.24
CA GLY A 136 -4.28 -4.86 -3.58
C GLY A 136 -4.24 -4.39 -2.11
N ARG A 137 -4.97 -3.31 -1.77
CA ARG A 137 -5.13 -2.90 -0.36
C ARG A 137 -5.90 -3.93 0.47
N LEU A 138 -6.95 -4.55 -0.10
CA LEU A 138 -7.67 -5.64 0.57
C LEU A 138 -6.73 -6.82 0.86
N ASP A 139 -5.91 -7.19 -0.12
CA ASP A 139 -4.93 -8.26 0.01
C ASP A 139 -3.94 -7.99 1.16
N VAL A 140 -3.33 -6.80 1.19
CA VAL A 140 -2.43 -6.37 2.28
C VAL A 140 -3.12 -6.39 3.64
N LEU A 141 -4.37 -5.95 3.73
CA LEU A 141 -5.11 -5.88 4.98
C LEU A 141 -5.54 -7.25 5.49
N GLU A 142 -5.98 -8.16 4.63
CA GLU A 142 -6.28 -9.55 5.00
C GLU A 142 -5.03 -10.28 5.53
N ARG A 143 -3.87 -10.07 4.90
CA ARG A 143 -2.59 -10.58 5.42
C ARG A 143 -2.26 -9.96 6.77
N GLN A 144 -2.51 -8.64 6.95
CA GLN A 144 -2.24 -7.97 8.21
C GLN A 144 -3.07 -8.55 9.35
N VAL A 145 -4.35 -8.82 9.14
CA VAL A 145 -5.21 -9.50 10.14
C VAL A 145 -4.60 -10.84 10.57
N ILE A 146 -4.09 -11.63 9.64
CA ILE A 146 -3.41 -12.91 9.95
C ILE A 146 -2.18 -12.68 10.83
N LEU A 147 -1.35 -11.69 10.49
CA LEU A 147 -0.13 -11.36 11.23
C LEU A 147 -0.43 -10.87 12.65
N ASP A 148 -1.42 -10.01 12.81
CA ASP A 148 -1.85 -9.48 14.10
C ASP A 148 -2.38 -10.58 15.02
N VAL A 149 -3.17 -11.51 14.47
CA VAL A 149 -3.67 -12.66 15.21
C VAL A 149 -2.52 -13.58 15.65
N ALA A 150 -1.56 -13.81 14.77
CA ALA A 150 -0.36 -14.58 15.13
C ALA A 150 0.46 -13.91 16.26
N ALA A 151 0.49 -12.57 16.28
CA ALA A 151 1.08 -11.78 17.35
C ALA A 151 0.20 -11.65 18.61
N LYS A 152 -1.05 -12.13 18.57
CA LYS A 152 -2.08 -11.95 19.63
C LYS A 152 -2.48 -10.48 19.85
N ASP A 153 -2.27 -9.64 18.88
CA ASP A 153 -2.70 -8.23 18.89
C ASP A 153 -4.09 -8.06 18.29
N TYR A 154 -5.09 -8.50 19.07
CA TYR A 154 -6.50 -8.41 18.65
C TYR A 154 -7.00 -6.98 18.48
N SER A 155 -6.34 -6.00 19.13
CA SER A 155 -6.73 -4.59 18.98
C SER A 155 -6.34 -4.05 17.62
N THR A 156 -5.14 -4.41 17.15
CA THR A 156 -4.69 -4.05 15.80
C THR A 156 -5.47 -4.83 14.75
N ALA A 157 -5.71 -6.13 14.95
CA ALA A 157 -6.55 -6.94 14.08
C ALA A 157 -7.97 -6.35 13.90
N GLU A 158 -8.60 -5.86 14.99
CA GLU A 158 -9.90 -5.18 14.93
C GLU A 158 -9.84 -3.90 14.07
N ALA A 159 -8.78 -3.11 14.25
CA ALA A 159 -8.60 -1.87 13.49
C ALA A 159 -8.35 -2.16 12.00
N ASP A 160 -7.58 -3.21 11.68
CA ASP A 160 -7.27 -3.56 10.29
C ASP A 160 -8.46 -4.23 9.60
N LEU A 161 -9.23 -5.06 10.28
CA LEU A 161 -10.50 -5.58 9.75
C LEU A 161 -11.51 -4.44 9.49
N ALA A 162 -11.55 -3.42 10.34
CA ALA A 162 -12.39 -2.25 10.10
C ALA A 162 -11.93 -1.44 8.86
N LYS A 163 -10.61 -1.36 8.60
CA LYS A 163 -10.07 -0.77 7.38
C LYS A 163 -10.43 -1.61 6.16
N THR A 164 -10.28 -2.94 6.24
CA THR A 164 -10.67 -3.87 5.17
C THR A 164 -12.12 -3.63 4.74
N LYS A 165 -13.03 -3.51 5.70
CA LYS A 165 -14.44 -3.19 5.42
C LYS A 165 -14.60 -1.83 4.75
N SER A 166 -13.85 -0.82 5.19
CA SER A 166 -13.91 0.50 4.56
C SER A 166 -13.43 0.48 3.11
N VAL A 167 -12.32 -0.20 2.83
CA VAL A 167 -11.79 -0.37 1.46
C VAL A 167 -12.76 -1.19 0.61
N TRP A 168 -13.38 -2.22 1.19
CA TRP A 168 -14.39 -3.00 0.49
C TRP A 168 -15.57 -2.18 0.00
N GLU A 169 -16.07 -1.25 0.80
CA GLU A 169 -17.18 -0.36 0.38
C GLU A 169 -16.80 0.52 -0.83
N GLU A 170 -15.50 0.80 -1.03
CA GLU A 170 -15.00 1.53 -2.20
C GLU A 170 -14.84 0.61 -3.42
N VAL A 171 -14.41 -0.65 -3.23
CA VAL A 171 -14.21 -1.65 -4.30
C VAL A 171 -15.54 -2.22 -4.82
N LYS A 172 -16.48 -2.49 -3.91
CA LYS A 172 -17.73 -3.21 -4.19
C LYS A 172 -18.51 -2.69 -5.40
N PRO A 173 -18.73 -1.36 -5.60
CA PRO A 173 -19.46 -0.87 -6.76
C PRO A 173 -18.81 -1.29 -8.08
N SER A 174 -17.50 -1.19 -8.18
CA SER A 174 -16.75 -1.57 -9.37
C SER A 174 -16.78 -3.09 -9.60
N ALA A 175 -16.66 -3.90 -8.55
CA ALA A 175 -16.78 -5.35 -8.67
C ALA A 175 -18.17 -5.76 -9.22
N LEU A 176 -19.23 -5.11 -8.77
CA LEU A 176 -20.60 -5.37 -9.26
C LEU A 176 -20.78 -4.94 -10.72
N GLU A 177 -20.12 -3.87 -11.18
CA GLU A 177 -20.11 -3.44 -12.58
C GLU A 177 -19.40 -4.45 -13.50
N HIS A 178 -18.49 -5.28 -12.95
CA HIS A 178 -17.77 -6.35 -13.63
C HIS A 178 -18.37 -7.75 -13.38
N ASP A 179 -19.69 -7.83 -13.17
CA ASP A 179 -20.41 -9.07 -12.94
C ASP A 179 -19.99 -9.87 -11.68
N GLY A 180 -19.29 -9.24 -10.74
CA GLY A 180 -18.74 -9.84 -9.53
C GLY A 180 -19.73 -10.08 -8.38
N ASN A 181 -21.04 -10.26 -8.66
CA ASN A 181 -22.08 -10.40 -7.61
C ASN A 181 -21.79 -11.57 -6.65
N ASP A 182 -21.37 -12.71 -7.17
CA ASP A 182 -21.10 -13.90 -6.35
C ASP A 182 -19.83 -13.71 -5.51
N VAL A 183 -18.79 -13.11 -6.08
CA VAL A 183 -17.54 -12.81 -5.38
C VAL A 183 -17.78 -11.77 -4.28
N ALA A 184 -18.58 -10.73 -4.57
CA ALA A 184 -18.94 -9.72 -3.60
C ALA A 184 -19.69 -10.33 -2.40
N ALA A 185 -20.65 -11.22 -2.66
CA ALA A 185 -21.40 -11.90 -1.60
C ALA A 185 -20.48 -12.81 -0.74
N GLN A 186 -19.50 -13.47 -1.36
CA GLN A 186 -18.51 -14.30 -0.66
C GLN A 186 -17.61 -13.44 0.24
N PHE A 187 -17.13 -12.29 -0.26
CA PHE A 187 -16.27 -11.42 0.53
C PHE A 187 -17.02 -10.83 1.74
N GLU A 188 -18.26 -10.41 1.57
CA GLU A 188 -19.12 -9.94 2.69
C GLU A 188 -19.36 -11.04 3.73
N ALA A 189 -19.54 -12.28 3.29
CA ALA A 189 -19.67 -13.41 4.20
C ALA A 189 -18.39 -13.67 4.99
N SER A 190 -17.22 -13.62 4.33
CA SER A 190 -15.90 -13.76 4.96
C SER A 190 -15.68 -12.65 6.00
N LEU A 191 -15.93 -11.38 5.67
CA LEU A 191 -15.80 -10.27 6.62
C LEU A 191 -16.67 -10.46 7.86
N THR A 192 -17.91 -10.96 7.69
CA THR A 192 -18.82 -11.25 8.81
C THR A 192 -18.30 -12.40 9.70
N ALA A 193 -17.74 -13.44 9.08
CA ALA A 193 -17.15 -14.56 9.79
C ALA A 193 -15.88 -14.15 10.55
N GLN A 194 -15.04 -13.31 9.94
CA GLN A 194 -13.86 -12.72 10.59
C GLN A 194 -14.23 -11.89 11.83
N GLU A 195 -15.27 -11.03 11.75
CA GLU A 195 -15.77 -10.26 12.90
C GLU A 195 -16.22 -11.18 14.04
N SER A 196 -16.91 -12.26 13.69
CA SER A 196 -17.41 -13.23 14.66
C SER A 196 -16.26 -13.97 15.36
N ALA A 197 -15.27 -14.43 14.58
CA ALA A 197 -14.10 -15.12 15.09
C ALA A 197 -13.22 -14.19 15.95
N LEU A 198 -13.03 -12.93 15.54
CA LEU A 198 -12.29 -11.92 16.29
C LEU A 198 -12.97 -11.63 17.65
N SER A 199 -14.30 -11.45 17.65
CA SER A 199 -15.07 -11.23 18.89
C SER A 199 -14.96 -12.42 19.84
N ALA A 200 -14.90 -13.63 19.32
CA ALA A 200 -14.68 -14.86 20.10
C ALA A 200 -13.21 -15.08 20.50
N LYS A 201 -12.28 -14.32 19.93
CA LYS A 201 -10.83 -14.55 20.01
C LYS A 201 -10.45 -15.97 19.58
N ASP A 202 -11.11 -16.48 18.56
CA ASP A 202 -10.81 -17.75 17.93
C ASP A 202 -9.77 -17.55 16.83
N ASP A 203 -8.50 -17.68 17.18
CA ASP A 203 -7.39 -17.47 16.27
C ASP A 203 -7.44 -18.38 15.04
N THR A 204 -7.86 -19.63 15.25
CA THR A 204 -7.90 -20.60 14.16
C THR A 204 -8.97 -20.23 13.15
N ALA A 205 -10.16 -19.91 13.63
CA ALA A 205 -11.26 -19.47 12.78
C ALA A 205 -10.88 -18.14 12.07
N LEU A 206 -10.37 -17.13 12.82
CA LEU A 206 -10.03 -15.84 12.23
C LEU A 206 -8.93 -15.96 11.15
N THR A 207 -7.88 -16.75 11.43
CA THR A 207 -6.83 -16.98 10.43
C THR A 207 -7.36 -17.73 9.20
N THR A 208 -8.29 -18.66 9.39
CA THR A 208 -8.92 -19.40 8.26
C THR A 208 -9.76 -18.46 7.41
N GLU A 209 -10.65 -17.70 8.04
CA GLU A 209 -11.55 -16.77 7.32
C GLU A 209 -10.78 -15.65 6.60
N ALA A 210 -9.68 -15.14 7.19
CA ALA A 210 -8.84 -14.15 6.52
C ALA A 210 -8.07 -14.76 5.32
N ARG A 211 -7.65 -16.04 5.39
CA ARG A 211 -7.09 -16.74 4.23
C ARG A 211 -8.12 -16.96 3.13
N ASP A 212 -9.33 -17.34 3.50
CA ASP A 212 -10.43 -17.45 2.53
C ASP A 212 -10.72 -16.06 1.91
N GLY A 213 -10.58 -14.99 2.70
CA GLY A 213 -10.60 -13.61 2.23
C GLY A 213 -9.58 -13.32 1.15
N LEU A 214 -8.32 -13.76 1.32
CA LEU A 214 -7.26 -13.63 0.30
C LEU A 214 -7.62 -14.36 -1.00
N GLU A 215 -8.12 -15.60 -0.91
CA GLU A 215 -8.56 -16.34 -2.11
C GLU A 215 -9.71 -15.63 -2.85
N ILE A 216 -10.57 -14.93 -2.12
CA ILE A 216 -11.66 -14.13 -2.70
C ILE A 216 -11.09 -12.85 -3.33
N VAL A 217 -10.06 -12.22 -2.75
CA VAL A 217 -9.37 -11.07 -3.34
C VAL A 217 -8.74 -11.47 -4.68
N ASP A 218 -8.10 -12.64 -4.79
CA ASP A 218 -7.64 -13.20 -6.06
C ASP A 218 -8.78 -13.36 -7.08
N ALA A 219 -9.98 -13.71 -6.62
CA ALA A 219 -11.15 -13.80 -7.49
C ALA A 219 -11.66 -12.43 -7.93
N LEU A 220 -11.53 -11.39 -7.08
CA LEU A 220 -11.83 -10.00 -7.44
C LEU A 220 -10.87 -9.49 -8.51
N GLU A 221 -9.58 -9.76 -8.41
CA GLU A 221 -8.59 -9.37 -9.44
C GLU A 221 -8.94 -9.90 -10.82
N ARG A 222 -9.43 -11.13 -10.90
CA ARG A 222 -9.83 -11.80 -12.16
C ARG A 222 -11.05 -11.19 -12.83
N LEU A 223 -11.75 -10.25 -12.21
CA LEU A 223 -12.87 -9.54 -12.82
C LEU A 223 -12.40 -8.44 -13.80
N TYR A 224 -11.16 -7.98 -13.68
CA TYR A 224 -10.56 -6.86 -14.44
C TYR A 224 -9.56 -7.35 -15.47
#